data_fbb1602b73a06cc891a04c1f17c39346
#
_entry.id   fbb1602b73a06cc891a04c1f17c39346
#
_cell.length_a   1.000
_cell.length_b   1.000
_cell.length_c   1.000
_cell.angle_alpha   90.00
_cell.angle_beta   90.00
_cell.angle_gamma   90.00
#
_symmetry.space_group_name_H-M   'P 1'
#
loop_
_entity.id
_entity.type
_entity.pdbx_description
1 polymer ?
#
loop_
_entity_poly.entity_id
_entity_poly.type
_entity_poly.pdbx_seq_one_letter_code
_entity_poly.pdbx_strand_id
1 'polypeptide(L)'
;GIEANDDTRLRYRYLDLRRPEMLENLKLRAKVTHSIRNYLDELEFIDVETPFLSKSTPEGARDYLVPSRVNKGHFYALPQSPQITKQLLMNAGFDRYYQIVKCFRDEDLRGDRQPEFTQVDLETSFLTEQEIQDITEGLIARVMKETKGIEVTLPFPRMKYDDAMALYGSDKPDTRFEMLLTDLTEVVKGVDFKVFSEAPAVKAIVVKGAADNYSRKDIDKLTEVAKQYGAKGLAWVKVADGALNGPVAK
;
A
#
# COMPACT_ATOMS: atom_id res chain seq x y z
N GLY A 1 9.55 -8.28 31.70
CA GLY A 1 9.52 -6.84 31.91
C GLY A 1 8.07 -6.37 32.03
N ILE A 2 7.84 -5.31 32.76
CA ILE A 2 6.49 -4.70 32.84
C ILE A 2 6.20 -4.06 31.47
N GLU A 3 5.13 -4.46 30.81
CA GLU A 3 4.64 -3.79 29.62
C GLU A 3 4.04 -2.44 30.01
N ALA A 4 4.58 -1.36 29.44
CA ALA A 4 4.02 -0.04 29.56
C ALA A 4 2.95 0.18 28.49
N ASN A 5 1.88 0.91 28.81
CA ASN A 5 0.87 1.29 27.83
C ASN A 5 1.43 2.31 26.82
N ASP A 6 0.74 2.49 25.70
CA ASP A 6 1.21 3.35 24.61
C ASP A 6 1.35 4.82 25.05
N ASP A 7 0.48 5.33 25.90
CA ASP A 7 0.57 6.72 26.40
C ASP A 7 1.87 6.95 27.17
N THR A 8 2.26 6.01 28.03
CA THR A 8 3.51 6.08 28.78
C THR A 8 4.72 5.95 27.85
N ARG A 9 4.67 5.04 26.88
CA ARG A 9 5.73 4.84 25.89
C ARG A 9 5.94 6.07 25.00
N LEU A 10 4.86 6.70 24.58
CA LEU A 10 4.91 7.93 23.76
C LEU A 10 5.39 9.14 24.58
N ARG A 11 4.93 9.26 25.83
CA ARG A 11 5.35 10.35 26.73
C ARG A 11 6.85 10.30 27.04
N TYR A 12 7.39 9.11 27.23
CA TYR A 12 8.79 8.87 27.54
C TYR A 12 9.51 8.14 26.42
N ARG A 13 9.31 8.60 25.18
CA ARG A 13 9.80 7.94 23.99
C ARG A 13 11.29 7.64 24.00
N TYR A 14 12.10 8.53 24.56
CA TYR A 14 13.55 8.36 24.68
C TYR A 14 13.93 7.17 25.59
N LEU A 15 13.09 6.81 26.55
CA LEU A 15 13.27 5.60 27.36
C LEU A 15 12.77 4.36 26.63
N ASP A 16 11.63 4.45 25.92
CA ASP A 16 11.09 3.37 25.11
C ASP A 16 12.06 2.95 24.00
N LEU A 17 12.78 3.89 23.42
CA LEU A 17 13.82 3.63 22.41
C LEU A 17 15.03 2.83 22.93
N ARG A 18 15.18 2.66 24.25
CA ARG A 18 16.21 1.78 24.83
C ARG A 18 15.81 0.30 24.78
N ARG A 19 14.58 0.01 24.48
CA ARG A 19 14.11 -1.37 24.28
C ARG A 19 14.78 -1.96 23.03
N PRO A 20 15.28 -3.21 23.09
CA PRO A 20 15.96 -3.83 21.95
C PRO A 20 15.13 -3.79 20.66
N GLU A 21 13.85 -4.08 20.73
CA GLU A 21 12.95 -4.11 19.57
C GLU A 21 12.85 -2.75 18.90
N MET A 22 12.76 -1.68 19.68
CA MET A 22 12.68 -0.31 19.17
C MET A 22 14.00 0.13 18.54
N LEU A 23 15.12 -0.23 19.18
CA LEU A 23 16.44 0.04 18.64
C LEU A 23 16.68 -0.68 17.32
N GLU A 24 16.30 -1.96 17.23
CA GLU A 24 16.44 -2.74 15.99
C GLU A 24 15.60 -2.19 14.85
N ASN A 25 14.39 -1.68 15.12
CA ASN A 25 13.58 -1.01 14.11
C ASN A 25 14.28 0.23 13.54
N LEU A 26 14.92 1.05 14.39
CA LEU A 26 15.66 2.22 13.92
C LEU A 26 16.93 1.84 13.15
N LYS A 27 17.65 0.81 13.60
CA LYS A 27 18.80 0.26 12.86
C LYS A 27 18.40 -0.26 11.50
N LEU A 28 17.26 -1.01 11.44
CA LEU A 28 16.72 -1.50 10.18
C LEU A 28 16.38 -0.34 9.23
N ARG A 29 15.70 0.70 9.74
CA ARG A 29 15.41 1.91 8.96
C ARG A 29 16.68 2.56 8.40
N ALA A 30 17.70 2.71 9.23
CA ALA A 30 18.99 3.28 8.81
C ALA A 30 19.64 2.41 7.72
N LYS A 31 19.61 1.08 7.88
CA LYS A 31 20.16 0.13 6.90
C LYS A 31 19.41 0.19 5.56
N VAL A 32 18.07 0.28 5.60
CA VAL A 32 17.24 0.47 4.40
C VAL A 32 17.65 1.75 3.66
N THR A 33 17.74 2.87 4.36
CA THR A 33 18.14 4.16 3.79
C THR A 33 19.52 4.09 3.14
N HIS A 34 20.48 3.44 3.80
CA HIS A 34 21.82 3.28 3.28
C HIS A 34 21.85 2.39 2.02
N SER A 35 21.13 1.29 2.03
CA SER A 35 20.99 0.39 0.87
C SER A 35 20.40 1.11 -0.35
N ILE A 36 19.37 1.93 -0.14
CA ILE A 36 18.74 2.74 -1.19
C ILE A 36 19.76 3.71 -1.80
N ARG A 37 20.51 4.45 -0.97
CA ARG A 37 21.54 5.40 -1.44
C ARG A 37 22.58 4.71 -2.28
N ASN A 38 23.16 3.62 -1.77
CA ASN A 38 24.18 2.87 -2.50
C ASN A 38 23.68 2.39 -3.87
N TYR A 39 22.46 1.85 -3.92
CA TYR A 39 21.88 1.38 -5.17
C TYR A 39 21.69 2.51 -6.19
N LEU A 40 21.15 3.63 -5.76
CA LEU A 40 20.89 4.77 -6.65
C LEU A 40 22.19 5.45 -7.07
N ASP A 41 23.18 5.54 -6.18
CA ASP A 41 24.51 6.09 -6.50
C ASP A 41 25.22 5.20 -7.55
N GLU A 42 25.14 3.87 -7.45
CA GLU A 42 25.66 2.93 -8.45
C GLU A 42 25.01 3.10 -9.82
N LEU A 43 23.77 3.60 -9.88
CA LEU A 43 23.05 3.93 -11.12
C LEU A 43 23.21 5.39 -11.56
N GLU A 44 24.16 6.10 -10.98
CA GLU A 44 24.50 7.49 -11.31
C GLU A 44 23.36 8.50 -11.04
N PHE A 45 22.47 8.20 -10.08
CA PHE A 45 21.52 9.18 -9.57
C PHE A 45 22.24 10.19 -8.67
N ILE A 46 21.84 11.44 -8.75
CA ILE A 46 22.40 12.54 -7.98
C ILE A 46 21.47 12.85 -6.81
N ASP A 47 21.97 12.74 -5.58
CA ASP A 47 21.23 13.16 -4.36
C ASP A 47 21.27 14.68 -4.23
N VAL A 48 20.10 15.32 -4.32
CA VAL A 48 19.99 16.79 -4.27
C VAL A 48 18.98 17.18 -3.20
N GLU A 49 19.44 17.93 -2.19
CA GLU A 49 18.57 18.55 -1.21
C GLU A 49 17.78 19.71 -1.81
N THR A 50 16.48 19.72 -1.58
CA THR A 50 15.57 20.76 -2.05
C THR A 50 15.01 21.58 -0.89
N PRO A 51 14.62 22.85 -1.08
CA PRO A 51 14.12 23.70 -0.02
C PRO A 51 12.81 23.20 0.59
N PHE A 52 12.67 23.32 1.93
CA PHE A 52 11.42 23.09 2.63
C PHE A 52 10.57 24.36 2.75
N LEU A 53 11.21 25.51 2.90
CA LEU A 53 10.51 26.80 2.94
C LEU A 53 10.25 27.28 1.52
N SER A 54 9.10 26.92 0.97
CA SER A 54 8.72 27.22 -0.40
C SER A 54 7.36 27.89 -0.51
N LYS A 55 6.91 28.18 -1.71
CA LYS A 55 5.53 28.62 -1.97
C LYS A 55 4.59 27.42 -1.92
N SER A 56 3.33 27.70 -1.55
CA SER A 56 2.24 26.73 -1.67
C SER A 56 2.10 26.24 -3.11
N THR A 57 1.88 24.93 -3.25
CA THR A 57 1.68 24.26 -4.54
C THR A 57 0.41 23.40 -4.49
N PRO A 58 -0.42 23.39 -5.55
CA PRO A 58 -1.64 22.61 -5.57
C PRO A 58 -1.34 21.14 -5.88
N GLU A 59 -1.04 20.34 -4.85
CA GLU A 59 -0.71 18.91 -5.01
C GLU A 59 -1.77 17.94 -4.42
N GLY A 60 -2.99 18.41 -4.20
CA GLY A 60 -4.11 17.58 -3.77
C GLY A 60 -4.36 17.52 -2.26
N ALA A 61 -3.34 17.69 -1.42
CA ALA A 61 -3.48 17.84 0.03
C ALA A 61 -3.48 19.34 0.44
N ARG A 62 -3.78 19.60 1.71
CA ARG A 62 -3.56 20.94 2.29
C ARG A 62 -2.11 21.07 2.73
N ASP A 63 -1.57 22.28 2.54
CA ASP A 63 -0.21 22.60 2.95
C ASP A 63 -0.17 22.98 4.44
N TYR A 64 0.90 22.60 5.13
CA TYR A 64 1.28 23.23 6.38
C TYR A 64 1.93 24.59 6.11
N LEU A 65 1.45 25.64 6.77
CA LEU A 65 1.93 26.99 6.59
C LEU A 65 2.87 27.41 7.72
N VAL A 66 3.96 28.06 7.35
CA VAL A 66 4.94 28.64 8.28
C VAL A 66 4.89 30.16 8.12
N PRO A 67 4.46 30.95 9.14
CA PRO A 67 4.39 32.39 9.04
C PRO A 67 5.80 33.00 8.91
N SER A 68 5.93 33.98 8.00
CA SER A 68 7.16 34.73 7.85
C SER A 68 7.23 35.89 8.84
N ARG A 69 8.25 35.90 9.68
CA ARG A 69 8.51 37.02 10.59
C ARG A 69 9.04 38.25 9.84
N VAL A 70 9.83 38.03 8.80
CA VAL A 70 10.45 39.10 8.01
C VAL A 70 9.45 39.75 7.07
N ASN A 71 8.60 38.96 6.41
CA ASN A 71 7.58 39.46 5.49
C ASN A 71 6.20 39.32 6.16
N LYS A 72 5.78 40.33 6.90
CA LYS A 72 4.50 40.34 7.63
C LYS A 72 3.33 40.06 6.69
N GLY A 73 2.43 39.17 7.09
CA GLY A 73 1.26 38.75 6.30
C GLY A 73 1.55 37.72 5.21
N HIS A 74 2.80 37.25 5.10
CA HIS A 74 3.19 36.21 4.17
C HIS A 74 3.55 34.90 4.90
N PHE A 75 3.41 33.78 4.19
CA PHE A 75 3.65 32.44 4.71
C PHE A 75 4.52 31.64 3.73
N TYR A 76 5.36 30.79 4.27
CA TYR A 76 5.93 29.65 3.54
C TYR A 76 4.99 28.44 3.67
N ALA A 77 5.05 27.55 2.70
CA ALA A 77 4.41 26.25 2.78
C ALA A 77 5.48 25.15 2.89
N LEU A 78 5.24 24.16 3.74
CA LEU A 78 6.07 22.96 3.78
C LEU A 78 5.72 22.05 2.59
N PRO A 79 6.69 21.43 1.89
CA PRO A 79 6.44 20.72 0.67
C PRO A 79 5.65 19.42 0.91
N GLN A 80 4.66 19.17 0.08
CA GLN A 80 3.96 17.89 0.01
C GLN A 80 4.80 16.83 -0.72
N SER A 81 5.64 17.27 -1.65
CA SER A 81 6.72 16.58 -2.32
C SER A 81 7.64 17.63 -2.96
N PRO A 82 8.87 17.31 -3.36
CA PRO A 82 9.76 18.25 -4.05
C PRO A 82 9.45 18.38 -5.56
N GLN A 83 8.19 18.25 -5.98
CA GLN A 83 7.75 18.11 -7.36
C GLN A 83 8.26 19.22 -8.30
N ILE A 84 8.08 20.48 -7.92
CA ILE A 84 8.51 21.60 -8.77
C ILE A 84 10.03 21.65 -8.89
N THR A 85 10.72 21.46 -7.77
CA THR A 85 12.18 21.56 -7.75
C THR A 85 12.83 20.44 -8.56
N LYS A 86 12.35 19.20 -8.45
CA LYS A 86 12.90 18.09 -9.23
C LYS A 86 12.65 18.25 -10.73
N GLN A 87 11.52 18.82 -11.14
CA GLN A 87 11.28 19.16 -12.55
C GLN A 87 12.25 20.23 -13.05
N LEU A 88 12.54 21.24 -12.23
CA LEU A 88 13.55 22.25 -12.57
C LEU A 88 14.95 21.64 -12.67
N LEU A 89 15.27 20.65 -11.84
CA LEU A 89 16.53 19.90 -11.94
C LEU A 89 16.63 19.13 -13.26
N MET A 90 15.52 18.51 -13.73
CA MET A 90 15.49 17.88 -15.05
C MET A 90 15.78 18.91 -16.17
N ASN A 91 15.16 20.09 -16.12
CA ASN A 91 15.43 21.18 -17.06
C ASN A 91 16.87 21.68 -16.98
N ALA A 92 17.52 21.56 -15.83
CA ALA A 92 18.92 21.92 -15.61
C ALA A 92 19.90 20.81 -16.06
N GLY A 93 19.41 19.69 -16.60
CA GLY A 93 20.24 18.59 -17.10
C GLY A 93 20.62 17.54 -16.05
N PHE A 94 19.92 17.48 -14.93
CA PHE A 94 20.06 16.40 -13.93
C PHE A 94 19.22 15.21 -14.38
N ASP A 95 19.71 14.40 -15.27
CA ASP A 95 18.96 13.32 -15.91
C ASP A 95 18.53 12.20 -14.95
N ARG A 96 19.18 12.09 -13.79
CA ARG A 96 18.85 11.13 -12.72
C ARG A 96 19.00 11.81 -11.38
N TYR A 97 17.88 12.16 -10.78
CA TYR A 97 17.78 12.79 -9.46
C TYR A 97 17.15 11.84 -8.47
N TYR A 98 17.62 11.85 -7.23
CA TYR A 98 16.88 11.31 -6.11
C TYR A 98 17.05 12.14 -4.85
N GLN A 99 16.17 11.94 -3.90
CA GLN A 99 16.30 12.48 -2.55
C GLN A 99 15.52 11.58 -1.57
N ILE A 100 16.10 11.35 -0.39
CA ILE A 100 15.34 10.78 0.74
C ILE A 100 14.88 11.96 1.58
N VAL A 101 13.62 12.36 1.41
CA VAL A 101 13.12 13.68 1.79
C VAL A 101 11.90 13.61 2.69
N LYS A 102 11.82 14.55 3.66
CA LYS A 102 10.61 14.78 4.45
C LYS A 102 9.55 15.45 3.60
N CYS A 103 8.33 14.93 3.70
CA CYS A 103 7.14 15.48 3.07
C CYS A 103 6.06 15.71 4.10
N PHE A 104 5.19 16.69 3.85
CA PHE A 104 4.21 17.19 4.80
C PHE A 104 2.84 17.33 4.12
N ARG A 105 1.80 16.75 4.71
CA ARG A 105 0.42 16.84 4.20
C ARG A 105 -0.55 16.99 5.35
N ASP A 106 -1.30 18.08 5.35
CA ASP A 106 -2.35 18.34 6.34
C ASP A 106 -3.64 17.66 5.90
N GLU A 107 -3.69 16.35 6.15
CA GLU A 107 -4.80 15.47 5.81
C GLU A 107 -5.27 14.66 7.00
N ASP A 108 -6.47 14.10 6.90
CA ASP A 108 -6.98 13.16 7.90
C ASP A 108 -6.10 11.90 7.97
N LEU A 109 -5.78 11.49 9.19
CA LEU A 109 -4.98 10.29 9.43
C LEU A 109 -5.80 9.05 9.11
N ARG A 110 -5.20 8.12 8.35
CA ARG A 110 -5.81 6.84 7.99
C ARG A 110 -4.77 5.73 8.08
N GLY A 111 -5.05 4.71 8.88
CA GLY A 111 -4.15 3.57 9.02
C GLY A 111 -2.75 4.01 9.46
N ASP A 112 -1.76 3.80 8.62
CA ASP A 112 -0.36 4.15 8.87
C ASP A 112 0.08 5.52 8.31
N ARG A 113 -0.84 6.30 7.72
CA ARG A 113 -0.55 7.62 7.17
C ARG A 113 -0.28 8.63 8.28
N GLN A 114 0.80 9.39 8.13
CA GLN A 114 1.20 10.45 9.04
C GLN A 114 1.28 11.78 8.29
N PRO A 115 1.04 12.93 8.98
CA PRO A 115 1.12 14.25 8.36
C PRO A 115 2.56 14.61 7.95
N GLU A 116 3.55 14.02 8.60
CA GLU A 116 4.97 14.11 8.28
C GLU A 116 5.50 12.72 8.00
N PHE A 117 6.09 12.51 6.82
CA PHE A 117 6.60 11.22 6.38
C PHE A 117 7.83 11.39 5.49
N THR A 118 8.54 10.31 5.23
CA THR A 118 9.72 10.31 4.38
C THR A 118 9.43 9.60 3.06
N GLN A 119 9.80 10.22 1.96
CA GLN A 119 9.77 9.62 0.62
C GLN A 119 11.18 9.29 0.15
N VAL A 120 11.29 8.23 -0.64
CA VAL A 120 12.36 8.09 -1.62
C VAL A 120 11.81 8.69 -2.91
N ASP A 121 12.25 9.89 -3.22
CA ASP A 121 11.76 10.65 -4.37
C ASP A 121 12.78 10.56 -5.50
N LEU A 122 12.31 10.21 -6.70
CA LEU A 122 13.13 10.07 -7.89
C LEU A 122 12.52 10.86 -9.04
N GLU A 123 13.39 11.38 -9.91
CA GLU A 123 12.97 11.93 -11.18
C GLU A 123 14.04 11.60 -12.23
N THR A 124 13.61 11.26 -13.44
CA THR A 124 14.51 10.88 -14.53
C THR A 124 14.08 11.49 -15.86
N SER A 125 15.06 11.74 -16.72
CA SER A 125 14.85 12.12 -18.12
C SER A 125 15.26 10.97 -19.03
N PHE A 126 14.67 10.89 -20.22
CA PHE A 126 15.05 9.97 -21.31
C PHE A 126 14.96 8.48 -21.01
N LEU A 127 14.18 8.07 -19.99
CA LEU A 127 13.90 6.68 -19.71
C LEU A 127 12.50 6.29 -20.15
N THR A 128 12.37 5.04 -20.57
CA THR A 128 11.09 4.39 -20.88
C THR A 128 10.41 3.92 -19.61
N GLU A 129 9.12 3.57 -19.71
CA GLU A 129 8.36 2.97 -18.61
C GLU A 129 9.04 1.69 -18.09
N GLN A 130 9.53 0.82 -18.99
CA GLN A 130 10.18 -0.42 -18.62
C GLN A 130 11.48 -0.17 -17.84
N GLU A 131 12.28 0.79 -18.24
CA GLU A 131 13.53 1.15 -17.55
C GLU A 131 13.26 1.68 -16.13
N ILE A 132 12.19 2.46 -15.92
CA ILE A 132 11.78 2.91 -14.58
C ILE A 132 11.33 1.71 -13.72
N GLN A 133 10.60 0.77 -14.30
CA GLN A 133 10.19 -0.45 -13.60
C GLN A 133 11.41 -1.29 -13.22
N ASP A 134 12.35 -1.47 -14.11
CA ASP A 134 13.57 -2.25 -13.86
C ASP A 134 14.42 -1.64 -12.73
N ILE A 135 14.58 -0.32 -12.73
CA ILE A 135 15.27 0.41 -11.65
C ILE A 135 14.54 0.20 -10.31
N THR A 136 13.22 0.32 -10.30
CA THR A 136 12.42 0.19 -9.08
C THR A 136 12.44 -1.25 -8.56
N GLU A 137 12.31 -2.23 -9.42
CA GLU A 137 12.40 -3.65 -9.07
C GLU A 137 13.79 -4.01 -8.51
N GLY A 138 14.84 -3.54 -9.15
CA GLY A 138 16.21 -3.71 -8.67
C GLY A 138 16.44 -3.06 -7.30
N LEU A 139 15.86 -1.88 -7.05
CA LEU A 139 15.89 -1.21 -5.76
C LEU A 139 15.24 -2.07 -4.66
N ILE A 140 14.04 -2.57 -4.92
CA ILE A 140 13.32 -3.42 -3.95
C ILE A 140 14.09 -4.72 -3.70
N ALA A 141 14.57 -5.37 -4.74
CA ALA A 141 15.35 -6.60 -4.62
C ALA A 141 16.62 -6.39 -3.78
N ARG A 142 17.36 -5.30 -4.03
CA ARG A 142 18.56 -4.94 -3.28
C ARG A 142 18.27 -4.71 -1.80
N VAL A 143 17.26 -3.90 -1.51
CA VAL A 143 16.84 -3.60 -0.13
C VAL A 143 16.43 -4.86 0.61
N MET A 144 15.59 -5.72 0.03
CA MET A 144 15.13 -6.96 0.65
C MET A 144 16.29 -7.91 0.94
N LYS A 145 17.20 -8.07 0.00
CA LYS A 145 18.40 -8.90 0.16
C LYS A 145 19.31 -8.39 1.27
N GLU A 146 19.68 -7.12 1.24
CA GLU A 146 20.64 -6.55 2.20
C GLU A 146 20.07 -6.42 3.61
N THR A 147 18.76 -6.17 3.75
CA THR A 147 18.16 -5.89 5.07
C THR A 147 17.52 -7.10 5.72
N LYS A 148 16.95 -8.01 4.95
CA LYS A 148 16.21 -9.18 5.43
C LYS A 148 16.80 -10.51 4.97
N GLY A 149 17.77 -10.51 4.05
CA GLY A 149 18.30 -11.73 3.45
C GLY A 149 17.31 -12.46 2.54
N ILE A 150 16.30 -11.73 2.04
CA ILE A 150 15.25 -12.30 1.19
C ILE A 150 15.62 -12.04 -0.28
N GLU A 151 15.74 -13.11 -1.05
CA GLU A 151 15.84 -13.04 -2.50
C GLU A 151 14.43 -12.94 -3.09
N VAL A 152 14.15 -11.89 -3.84
CA VAL A 152 12.90 -11.72 -4.56
C VAL A 152 13.08 -12.09 -6.02
N THR A 153 12.08 -12.73 -6.59
CA THR A 153 12.10 -13.12 -8.01
C THR A 153 11.75 -11.91 -8.88
N LEU A 154 12.57 -11.62 -9.87
CA LEU A 154 12.34 -10.58 -10.86
C LEU A 154 12.11 -11.18 -12.25
N PRO A 155 11.35 -10.50 -13.14
CA PRO A 155 10.57 -9.29 -12.88
C PRO A 155 9.36 -9.59 -11.98
N PHE A 156 8.83 -8.57 -11.29
CA PHE A 156 7.57 -8.71 -10.58
C PHE A 156 6.42 -8.99 -11.54
N PRO A 157 5.43 -9.81 -11.15
CA PRO A 157 4.26 -10.06 -12.00
C PRO A 157 3.56 -8.75 -12.38
N ARG A 158 3.19 -8.63 -13.65
CA ARG A 158 2.39 -7.52 -14.16
C ARG A 158 0.93 -7.93 -14.18
N MET A 159 0.07 -7.08 -13.63
CA MET A 159 -1.37 -7.30 -13.60
C MET A 159 -2.09 -6.05 -14.09
N LYS A 160 -3.02 -6.22 -15.02
CA LYS A 160 -3.87 -5.11 -15.47
C LYS A 160 -4.89 -4.76 -14.39
N TYR A 161 -5.31 -3.49 -14.35
CA TYR A 161 -6.34 -3.04 -13.42
C TYR A 161 -7.63 -3.87 -13.52
N ASP A 162 -8.11 -4.12 -14.74
CA ASP A 162 -9.33 -4.89 -14.97
C ASP A 162 -9.21 -6.32 -14.45
N ASP A 163 -8.05 -6.96 -14.62
CA ASP A 163 -7.79 -8.29 -14.11
C ASP A 163 -7.75 -8.30 -12.57
N ALA A 164 -7.12 -7.30 -11.94
CA ALA A 164 -7.09 -7.15 -10.50
C ALA A 164 -8.52 -6.99 -9.93
N MET A 165 -9.33 -6.15 -10.53
CA MET A 165 -10.72 -5.94 -10.12
C MET A 165 -11.60 -7.17 -10.39
N ALA A 166 -11.42 -7.83 -11.52
CA ALA A 166 -12.20 -9.02 -11.88
C ALA A 166 -11.90 -10.22 -10.96
N LEU A 167 -10.62 -10.45 -10.63
CA LEU A 167 -10.16 -11.62 -9.88
C LEU A 167 -10.11 -11.41 -8.37
N TYR A 168 -9.87 -10.19 -7.89
CA TYR A 168 -9.66 -9.90 -6.47
C TYR A 168 -10.63 -8.86 -5.91
N GLY A 169 -11.31 -8.09 -6.75
CA GLY A 169 -12.18 -6.99 -6.31
C GLY A 169 -11.43 -5.80 -5.72
N SER A 170 -10.14 -5.69 -5.97
CA SER A 170 -9.25 -4.66 -5.42
C SER A 170 -8.14 -4.32 -6.42
N ASP A 171 -7.76 -3.05 -6.46
CA ASP A 171 -6.59 -2.56 -7.20
C ASP A 171 -5.25 -2.85 -6.47
N LYS A 172 -5.32 -3.42 -5.26
CA LYS A 172 -4.17 -3.83 -4.44
C LYS A 172 -4.33 -5.27 -3.96
N PRO A 173 -4.33 -6.25 -4.88
CA PRO A 173 -4.59 -7.63 -4.53
C PRO A 173 -3.45 -8.23 -3.71
N ASP A 174 -3.80 -9.02 -2.70
CA ASP A 174 -2.84 -9.90 -2.04
C ASP A 174 -2.76 -11.22 -2.82
N THR A 175 -1.67 -11.41 -3.53
CA THR A 175 -1.45 -12.58 -4.40
C THR A 175 -0.75 -13.74 -3.69
N ARG A 176 -0.52 -13.66 -2.36
CA ARG A 176 0.16 -14.70 -1.58
C ARG A 176 -0.69 -15.94 -1.32
N PHE A 177 -1.98 -15.85 -1.57
CA PHE A 177 -2.92 -16.96 -1.43
C PHE A 177 -3.94 -16.95 -2.57
N GLU A 178 -4.50 -18.13 -2.84
CA GLU A 178 -5.63 -18.26 -3.77
C GLU A 178 -6.92 -17.82 -3.06
N MET A 179 -7.98 -17.72 -3.69
CA MET A 179 -9.38 -17.37 -3.44
C MET A 179 -9.82 -16.30 -4.44
N LEU A 180 -9.54 -16.59 -5.69
CA LEU A 180 -9.94 -15.70 -6.79
C LEU A 180 -11.46 -15.65 -6.90
N LEU A 181 -11.97 -14.47 -7.26
CA LEU A 181 -13.36 -14.31 -7.64
C LEU A 181 -13.64 -15.10 -8.91
N THR A 182 -14.63 -15.99 -8.85
CA THR A 182 -15.12 -16.74 -10.01
C THR A 182 -16.43 -16.14 -10.46
N ASP A 183 -16.55 -15.81 -11.73
CA ASP A 183 -17.78 -15.29 -12.31
C ASP A 183 -18.74 -16.46 -12.58
N LEU A 184 -19.88 -16.44 -11.94
CA LEU A 184 -20.96 -17.42 -12.07
C LEU A 184 -22.19 -16.87 -12.81
N THR A 185 -22.14 -15.63 -13.29
CA THR A 185 -23.30 -14.92 -13.85
C THR A 185 -24.03 -15.73 -14.91
N GLU A 186 -23.33 -16.26 -15.89
CA GLU A 186 -23.93 -17.06 -16.97
C GLU A 186 -24.38 -18.46 -16.46
N VAL A 187 -23.71 -19.03 -15.46
CA VAL A 187 -24.04 -20.34 -14.91
C VAL A 187 -25.36 -20.31 -14.15
N VAL A 188 -25.64 -19.21 -13.46
CA VAL A 188 -26.84 -19.08 -12.61
C VAL A 188 -28.00 -18.33 -13.27
N LYS A 189 -27.88 -17.96 -14.53
CA LYS A 189 -28.87 -17.14 -15.24
C LYS A 189 -30.24 -17.81 -15.42
N GLY A 190 -30.27 -19.15 -15.43
CA GLY A 190 -31.50 -19.94 -15.62
C GLY A 190 -32.04 -20.57 -14.35
N VAL A 191 -31.45 -20.28 -13.18
CA VAL A 191 -31.91 -20.90 -11.93
C VAL A 191 -33.15 -20.20 -11.39
N ASP A 192 -34.04 -20.96 -10.73
CA ASP A 192 -35.25 -20.43 -10.10
C ASP A 192 -34.95 -19.79 -8.74
N PHE A 193 -33.94 -18.95 -8.69
CA PHE A 193 -33.57 -18.15 -7.53
C PHE A 193 -33.32 -16.70 -7.96
N LYS A 194 -34.34 -15.88 -7.80
CA LYS A 194 -34.39 -14.50 -8.30
C LYS A 194 -33.18 -13.65 -7.90
N VAL A 195 -32.64 -13.88 -6.71
CA VAL A 195 -31.44 -13.15 -6.24
C VAL A 195 -30.24 -13.35 -7.17
N PHE A 196 -30.14 -14.51 -7.83
CA PHE A 196 -29.08 -14.80 -8.78
C PHE A 196 -29.51 -14.49 -10.22
N SER A 197 -30.69 -14.96 -10.64
CA SER A 197 -31.12 -14.82 -12.04
C SER A 197 -31.39 -13.37 -12.46
N GLU A 198 -31.75 -12.48 -11.53
CA GLU A 198 -31.98 -11.05 -11.78
C GLU A 198 -30.74 -10.17 -11.48
N ALA A 199 -29.68 -10.74 -10.94
CA ALA A 199 -28.47 -9.97 -10.62
C ALA A 199 -27.67 -9.64 -11.89
N PRO A 200 -27.15 -8.41 -12.04
CA PRO A 200 -26.29 -8.05 -13.17
C PRO A 200 -24.95 -8.81 -13.16
N ALA A 201 -24.49 -9.26 -12.02
CA ALA A 201 -23.32 -10.11 -11.87
C ALA A 201 -23.42 -10.95 -10.60
N VAL A 202 -22.99 -12.20 -10.67
CA VAL A 202 -22.86 -13.12 -9.54
C VAL A 202 -21.44 -13.66 -9.49
N LYS A 203 -20.73 -13.36 -8.41
CA LYS A 203 -19.33 -13.81 -8.20
C LYS A 203 -19.24 -14.63 -6.93
N ALA A 204 -18.37 -15.61 -6.94
CA ALA A 204 -18.10 -16.48 -5.80
C ALA A 204 -16.61 -16.59 -5.50
N ILE A 205 -16.28 -16.96 -4.28
CA ILE A 205 -14.95 -17.42 -3.88
C ILE A 205 -15.04 -18.86 -3.39
N VAL A 206 -14.02 -19.64 -3.63
CA VAL A 206 -13.90 -21.02 -3.15
C VAL A 206 -12.83 -21.07 -2.06
N VAL A 207 -13.24 -21.42 -0.84
CA VAL A 207 -12.32 -21.62 0.29
C VAL A 207 -12.02 -23.10 0.37
N LYS A 208 -10.92 -23.50 -0.29
CA LYS A 208 -10.51 -24.91 -0.38
C LYS A 208 -10.21 -25.50 1.01
N GLY A 209 -10.66 -26.71 1.27
CA GLY A 209 -10.38 -27.44 2.51
C GLY A 209 -11.08 -26.89 3.77
N ALA A 210 -12.05 -25.98 3.63
CA ALA A 210 -12.69 -25.30 4.74
C ALA A 210 -14.03 -25.92 5.18
N ALA A 211 -14.56 -26.88 4.46
CA ALA A 211 -15.90 -27.42 4.72
C ALA A 211 -16.08 -27.91 6.17
N ASP A 212 -15.07 -28.58 6.73
CA ASP A 212 -15.12 -29.12 8.10
C ASP A 212 -14.65 -28.12 9.16
N ASN A 213 -13.95 -27.06 8.74
CA ASN A 213 -13.36 -26.07 9.65
C ASN A 213 -14.32 -24.94 10.05
N TYR A 214 -15.41 -24.75 9.29
CA TYR A 214 -16.38 -23.68 9.54
C TYR A 214 -17.72 -24.27 10.01
N SER A 215 -18.09 -23.96 11.25
CA SER A 215 -19.42 -24.25 11.78
C SER A 215 -20.47 -23.33 11.14
N ARG A 216 -21.75 -23.65 11.31
CA ARG A 216 -22.85 -22.77 10.91
C ARG A 216 -22.70 -21.37 11.53
N LYS A 217 -22.34 -21.31 12.81
CA LYS A 217 -22.15 -20.05 13.54
C LYS A 217 -21.02 -19.19 12.94
N ASP A 218 -19.98 -19.83 12.42
CA ASP A 218 -18.87 -19.08 11.78
C ASP A 218 -19.31 -18.50 10.43
N ILE A 219 -20.11 -19.24 9.65
CA ILE A 219 -20.69 -18.75 8.40
C ILE A 219 -21.68 -17.61 8.66
N ASP A 220 -22.48 -17.69 9.74
CA ASP A 220 -23.36 -16.59 10.13
C ASP A 220 -22.58 -15.32 10.47
N LYS A 221 -21.40 -15.43 11.14
CA LYS A 221 -20.50 -14.30 11.36
C LYS A 221 -19.95 -13.72 10.03
N LEU A 222 -19.56 -14.58 9.08
CA LEU A 222 -19.12 -14.13 7.76
C LEU A 222 -20.24 -13.40 7.01
N THR A 223 -21.49 -13.82 7.20
CA THR A 223 -22.64 -13.12 6.65
C THR A 223 -22.77 -11.71 7.23
N GLU A 224 -22.55 -11.54 8.53
CA GLU A 224 -22.57 -10.20 9.16
C GLU A 224 -21.39 -9.33 8.64
N VAL A 225 -20.21 -9.90 8.44
CA VAL A 225 -19.10 -9.18 7.80
C VAL A 225 -19.49 -8.72 6.39
N ALA A 226 -20.06 -9.60 5.57
CA ALA A 226 -20.52 -9.24 4.23
C ALA A 226 -21.53 -8.09 4.24
N LYS A 227 -22.45 -8.08 5.21
CA LYS A 227 -23.44 -7.00 5.39
C LYS A 227 -22.78 -5.66 5.74
N GLN A 228 -21.71 -5.65 6.52
CA GLN A 228 -20.96 -4.42 6.84
C GLN A 228 -20.40 -3.73 5.58
N TYR A 229 -20.12 -4.53 4.54
CA TYR A 229 -19.66 -4.04 3.24
C TYR A 229 -20.79 -3.87 2.20
N GLY A 230 -22.05 -3.85 2.64
CA GLY A 230 -23.21 -3.53 1.82
C GLY A 230 -23.91 -4.72 1.16
N ALA A 231 -23.47 -5.95 1.39
CA ALA A 231 -24.19 -7.13 0.91
C ALA A 231 -25.50 -7.34 1.68
N LYS A 232 -26.57 -7.76 0.98
CA LYS A 232 -27.85 -8.09 1.62
C LYS A 232 -27.81 -9.42 2.38
N GLY A 233 -26.84 -10.26 2.07
CA GLY A 233 -26.62 -11.57 2.67
C GLY A 233 -25.43 -12.28 2.03
N LEU A 234 -25.12 -13.48 2.49
CA LEU A 234 -24.07 -14.34 1.95
C LEU A 234 -24.68 -15.69 1.58
N ALA A 235 -24.77 -15.97 0.30
CA ALA A 235 -25.11 -17.31 -0.18
C ALA A 235 -23.89 -18.23 -0.04
N TRP A 236 -24.10 -19.44 0.45
CA TRP A 236 -22.98 -20.36 0.66
C TRP A 236 -23.38 -21.82 0.43
N VAL A 237 -22.39 -22.61 0.05
CA VAL A 237 -22.49 -24.06 -0.12
C VAL A 237 -21.25 -24.70 0.46
N LYS A 238 -21.42 -25.79 1.21
CA LYS A 238 -20.33 -26.69 1.57
C LYS A 238 -20.29 -27.84 0.58
N VAL A 239 -19.10 -28.19 0.14
CA VAL A 239 -18.84 -29.37 -0.69
C VAL A 239 -18.12 -30.38 0.18
N ALA A 240 -18.78 -31.50 0.49
CA ALA A 240 -18.21 -32.59 1.26
C ALA A 240 -18.66 -33.94 0.66
N ASP A 241 -17.74 -34.88 0.52
CA ASP A 241 -18.01 -36.24 -0.02
C ASP A 241 -18.72 -36.22 -1.39
N GLY A 242 -18.43 -35.24 -2.23
CA GLY A 242 -19.06 -35.07 -3.54
C GLY A 242 -20.50 -34.54 -3.50
N ALA A 243 -21.02 -34.19 -2.32
CA ALA A 243 -22.33 -33.62 -2.14
C ALA A 243 -22.28 -32.11 -1.82
N LEU A 244 -23.31 -31.39 -2.27
CA LEU A 244 -23.51 -29.98 -1.99
C LEU A 244 -24.47 -29.83 -0.79
N ASN A 245 -24.05 -29.10 0.23
CA ASN A 245 -24.83 -28.85 1.44
C ASN A 245 -24.90 -27.33 1.71
N GLY A 246 -26.09 -26.78 1.78
CA GLY A 246 -26.26 -25.36 2.07
C GLY A 246 -27.58 -24.79 1.57
N PRO A 247 -27.86 -23.52 1.86
CA PRO A 247 -29.12 -22.88 1.49
C PRO A 247 -29.41 -22.83 -0.01
N VAL A 248 -28.36 -22.81 -0.82
CA VAL A 248 -28.43 -22.70 -2.29
C VAL A 248 -27.99 -24.00 -2.99
N ALA A 249 -27.94 -25.11 -2.28
CA ALA A 249 -27.57 -26.42 -2.83
C ALA A 249 -28.76 -27.21 -3.42
N LYS A 250 -29.96 -26.62 -3.45
CA LYS A 250 -31.20 -27.22 -3.92
C LYS A 250 -31.50 -26.85 -5.35
#